data_f67a1ada7b427e2c29d7191011ef1f30
#
_entry.id   f67a1ada7b427e2c29d7191011ef1f30
#
_cell.length_a   1.000
_cell.length_b   1.000
_cell.length_c   1.000
_cell.angle_alpha   90.00
_cell.angle_beta   90.00
_cell.angle_gamma   90.00
#
_symmetry.space_group_name_H-M   'P 1'
#
loop_
_entity.id
_entity.type
_entity.pdbx_description
1 polymer ?
#
loop_
_entity_poly.entity_id
_entity_poly.type
_entity_poly.pdbx_seq_one_letter_code
_entity_poly.pdbx_strand_id
1 'polypeptide(L)'
;MKKYTLWGIVVTASFGLLALAPTLAKPKPMKLVKVWETDTTLRTPESVLYDGNNTIYVANIDGKPGELDGSGFISKVSLDGKIENLRWTSGLNAPKGMGLYKNKLYITDVYRLVCINTENGQAEKTWDAVGKDSYLNDVTVAKDGTVYVSDNRNDKIYRLKDDKWEVFMEGEQLNKPNGVLAVGKDKLMIGSTKIGALQSVDLATKTITKLADGMANTDGIVPEGKGNYFVSDWNGQIFHISADGTKEQLLDTREAKINSADMDYIAKKKLLIVPTFYKNSLVAYRVE
;
A
#
# COMPACT_ATOMS: atom_id res chain seq x y z
N MET A 1 -2.14 -1.87 -98.49
CA MET A 1 -2.66 -2.79 -97.46
C MET A 1 -2.10 -2.32 -96.08
N LYS A 2 -2.91 -1.67 -95.27
CA LYS A 2 -2.50 -1.19 -93.91
C LYS A 2 -3.02 -2.19 -92.88
N LYS A 3 -2.11 -2.78 -92.12
CA LYS A 3 -2.45 -3.65 -90.94
C LYS A 3 -2.70 -2.79 -89.70
N TYR A 4 -3.85 -2.93 -89.08
CA TYR A 4 -4.18 -2.34 -87.81
C TYR A 4 -3.92 -3.39 -86.70
N THR A 5 -3.10 -3.06 -85.77
CA THR A 5 -2.83 -3.88 -84.56
C THR A 5 -3.73 -3.36 -83.40
N LEU A 6 -4.65 -4.21 -82.92
CA LEU A 6 -5.44 -3.91 -81.70
C LEU A 6 -4.60 -4.18 -80.47
N TRP A 7 -4.52 -3.19 -79.60
CA TRP A 7 -4.00 -3.35 -78.23
C TRP A 7 -5.17 -3.56 -77.27
N GLY A 8 -5.22 -4.73 -76.60
CA GLY A 8 -6.19 -5.00 -75.57
C GLY A 8 -5.68 -4.46 -74.24
N ILE A 9 -6.48 -3.61 -73.58
CA ILE A 9 -6.22 -3.13 -72.26
C ILE A 9 -6.78 -4.15 -71.28
N VAL A 10 -5.90 -4.80 -70.49
CA VAL A 10 -6.30 -5.64 -69.36
C VAL A 10 -6.41 -4.75 -68.10
N VAL A 11 -7.64 -4.53 -67.60
CA VAL A 11 -7.90 -3.85 -66.36
C VAL A 11 -7.92 -4.92 -65.26
N THR A 12 -6.88 -4.96 -64.45
CA THR A 12 -6.84 -5.77 -63.21
C THR A 12 -7.50 -5.00 -62.06
N ALA A 13 -8.70 -5.43 -61.67
CA ALA A 13 -9.39 -4.93 -60.49
C ALA A 13 -8.74 -5.58 -59.22
N SER A 14 -7.99 -4.79 -58.47
CA SER A 14 -7.47 -5.20 -57.15
C SER A 14 -8.56 -5.02 -56.08
N PHE A 15 -9.15 -6.11 -55.63
CA PHE A 15 -10.02 -6.10 -54.44
C PHE A 15 -9.12 -6.00 -53.19
N GLY A 16 -9.03 -4.81 -52.61
CA GLY A 16 -8.43 -4.61 -51.29
C GLY A 16 -9.33 -5.20 -50.19
N LEU A 17 -8.90 -6.29 -49.54
CA LEU A 17 -9.51 -6.75 -48.30
C LEU A 17 -9.15 -5.75 -47.19
N LEU A 18 -10.09 -4.89 -46.78
CA LEU A 18 -9.99 -4.15 -45.53
C LEU A 18 -10.16 -5.17 -44.39
N ALA A 19 -9.06 -5.57 -43.77
CA ALA A 19 -9.09 -6.29 -42.49
C ALA A 19 -9.57 -5.33 -41.40
N LEU A 20 -10.81 -5.49 -40.95
CA LEU A 20 -11.31 -4.86 -39.73
C LEU A 20 -10.47 -5.40 -38.55
N ALA A 21 -9.58 -4.56 -38.02
CA ALA A 21 -8.90 -4.86 -36.75
C ALA A 21 -9.97 -5.04 -35.66
N PRO A 22 -9.89 -6.09 -34.84
CA PRO A 22 -10.83 -6.27 -33.75
C PRO A 22 -10.70 -5.07 -32.80
N THR A 23 -11.78 -4.34 -32.60
CA THR A 23 -11.88 -3.33 -31.54
C THR A 23 -11.76 -4.05 -30.22
N LEU A 24 -10.60 -3.96 -29.57
CA LEU A 24 -10.43 -4.41 -28.20
C LEU A 24 -11.44 -3.65 -27.34
N ALA A 25 -12.39 -4.38 -26.76
CA ALA A 25 -13.35 -3.79 -25.81
C ALA A 25 -12.56 -3.11 -24.71
N LYS A 26 -12.91 -1.84 -24.40
CA LYS A 26 -12.28 -1.13 -23.26
C LYS A 26 -12.48 -1.99 -22.01
N PRO A 27 -11.44 -2.19 -21.20
CA PRO A 27 -11.58 -2.92 -19.96
C PRO A 27 -12.68 -2.27 -19.10
N LYS A 28 -13.50 -3.10 -18.46
CA LYS A 28 -14.56 -2.62 -17.56
C LYS A 28 -13.89 -1.82 -16.42
N PRO A 29 -14.37 -0.60 -16.10
CA PRO A 29 -13.79 0.19 -15.02
C PRO A 29 -13.85 -0.59 -13.69
N MET A 30 -12.76 -0.57 -12.95
CA MET A 30 -12.66 -1.21 -11.65
C MET A 30 -13.59 -0.51 -10.63
N LYS A 31 -14.18 -1.28 -9.72
CA LYS A 31 -15.08 -0.73 -8.69
C LYS A 31 -14.78 -1.34 -7.33
N LEU A 32 -14.96 -0.54 -6.30
CA LEU A 32 -14.96 -0.98 -4.90
C LEU A 32 -16.41 -1.10 -4.41
N VAL A 33 -16.82 -2.32 -4.07
CA VAL A 33 -18.16 -2.61 -3.55
C VAL A 33 -18.03 -2.98 -2.07
N LYS A 34 -18.62 -2.19 -1.17
CA LYS A 34 -18.59 -2.44 0.27
C LYS A 34 -19.20 -3.81 0.60
N VAL A 35 -18.46 -4.62 1.35
CA VAL A 35 -18.86 -5.96 1.80
C VAL A 35 -19.32 -5.95 3.26
N TRP A 36 -18.47 -5.39 4.13
CA TRP A 36 -18.75 -5.24 5.56
C TRP A 36 -18.04 -4.01 6.14
N GLU A 37 -18.46 -3.62 7.31
CA GLU A 37 -17.81 -2.63 8.16
C GLU A 37 -17.89 -3.11 9.60
N THR A 38 -16.82 -2.98 10.36
CA THR A 38 -16.85 -3.27 11.81
C THR A 38 -17.72 -2.25 12.54
N ASP A 39 -18.06 -2.54 13.79
CA ASP A 39 -18.49 -1.50 14.69
C ASP A 39 -17.38 -0.48 14.98
N THR A 40 -17.66 0.54 15.78
CA THR A 40 -16.72 1.65 16.10
C THR A 40 -15.99 1.42 17.42
N THR A 41 -15.75 0.17 17.79
CA THR A 41 -15.03 -0.18 19.03
C THR A 41 -13.52 -0.02 18.92
N LEU A 42 -12.97 -0.08 17.69
CA LEU A 42 -11.55 0.24 17.41
C LEU A 42 -11.23 1.67 17.83
N ARG A 43 -9.95 1.98 18.01
CA ARG A 43 -9.47 3.28 18.49
C ARG A 43 -8.43 3.87 17.56
N THR A 44 -8.86 4.75 16.67
CA THR A 44 -8.01 5.36 15.64
C THR A 44 -7.21 4.28 14.92
N PRO A 45 -7.88 3.31 14.23
CA PRO A 45 -7.19 2.27 13.49
C PRO A 45 -6.42 2.90 12.35
N GLU A 46 -5.11 2.67 12.33
CA GLU A 46 -4.20 3.31 11.39
C GLU A 46 -3.74 2.36 10.30
N SER A 47 -3.46 1.10 10.65
CA SER A 47 -2.99 0.11 9.69
C SER A 47 -3.67 -1.23 9.90
N VAL A 48 -3.77 -2.00 8.82
CA VAL A 48 -4.24 -3.38 8.83
C VAL A 48 -3.25 -4.28 8.12
N LEU A 49 -3.12 -5.53 8.60
CA LEU A 49 -2.27 -6.53 7.99
C LEU A 49 -2.93 -7.92 8.06
N TYR A 50 -3.15 -8.54 6.93
CA TYR A 50 -3.64 -9.92 6.85
C TYR A 50 -2.51 -10.92 7.06
N ASP A 51 -2.70 -11.89 7.95
CA ASP A 51 -1.67 -12.89 8.31
C ASP A 51 -1.45 -13.98 7.24
N GLY A 52 -2.20 -13.91 6.14
CA GLY A 52 -2.16 -14.93 5.09
C GLY A 52 -3.06 -16.15 5.38
N ASN A 53 -3.74 -16.19 6.52
CA ASN A 53 -4.55 -17.30 7.00
C ASN A 53 -6.00 -16.87 7.30
N ASN A 54 -6.30 -16.41 8.51
CA ASN A 54 -7.67 -16.01 8.89
C ASN A 54 -7.73 -14.75 9.74
N THR A 55 -6.62 -14.15 10.11
CA THR A 55 -6.55 -13.00 11.02
C THR A 55 -6.14 -11.73 10.29
N ILE A 56 -6.84 -10.65 10.56
CA ILE A 56 -6.43 -9.29 10.24
C ILE A 56 -5.93 -8.65 11.54
N TYR A 57 -4.65 -8.30 11.59
CA TYR A 57 -4.11 -7.44 12.65
C TYR A 57 -4.51 -5.99 12.37
N VAL A 58 -4.79 -5.23 13.43
CA VAL A 58 -5.16 -3.81 13.34
C VAL A 58 -4.34 -3.03 14.33
N ALA A 59 -3.57 -2.06 13.87
CA ALA A 59 -2.87 -1.12 14.71
C ALA A 59 -3.83 -0.01 15.16
N ASN A 60 -3.99 0.16 16.48
CA ASN A 60 -4.85 1.18 17.07
C ASN A 60 -4.00 2.18 17.86
N ILE A 61 -4.05 3.44 17.48
CA ILE A 61 -3.31 4.52 18.14
C ILE A 61 -3.87 4.78 19.54
N ASP A 62 -5.19 4.81 19.72
CA ASP A 62 -5.93 5.09 20.98
C ASP A 62 -5.45 6.39 21.67
N GLY A 63 -5.28 7.44 20.90
CA GLY A 63 -4.76 8.72 21.35
C GLY A 63 -4.37 9.61 20.17
N LYS A 64 -3.38 10.47 20.37
CA LYS A 64 -2.82 11.27 19.27
C LYS A 64 -1.64 10.54 18.61
N PRO A 65 -1.47 10.66 17.29
CA PRO A 65 -0.49 9.89 16.52
C PRO A 65 1.00 10.05 16.86
N GLY A 66 1.34 10.83 17.86
CA GLY A 66 2.73 11.02 18.33
C GLY A 66 2.89 11.02 19.84
N GLU A 67 1.84 10.71 20.59
CA GLU A 67 1.90 10.61 22.05
C GLU A 67 2.66 9.35 22.50
N LEU A 68 3.36 9.48 23.62
CA LEU A 68 4.16 8.40 24.25
C LEU A 68 3.49 7.99 25.56
N ASP A 69 2.23 7.56 25.48
CA ASP A 69 1.37 7.35 26.63
C ASP A 69 1.10 5.86 26.94
N GLY A 70 1.57 4.95 26.07
CA GLY A 70 1.38 3.51 26.24
C GLY A 70 -0.05 3.04 26.02
N SER A 71 -0.93 3.86 25.45
CA SER A 71 -2.35 3.54 25.25
C SER A 71 -2.60 2.66 24.02
N GLY A 72 -1.70 2.70 23.05
CA GLY A 72 -1.80 2.00 21.77
C GLY A 72 -1.80 0.47 21.90
N PHE A 73 -2.48 -0.18 20.96
CA PHE A 73 -2.65 -1.63 21.00
C PHE A 73 -2.87 -2.22 19.61
N ILE A 74 -2.75 -3.56 19.49
CA ILE A 74 -3.09 -4.32 18.31
C ILE A 74 -4.34 -5.14 18.56
N SER A 75 -5.31 -5.08 17.64
CA SER A 75 -6.48 -5.94 17.62
C SER A 75 -6.33 -7.11 16.65
N LYS A 76 -7.13 -8.15 16.86
CA LYS A 76 -7.38 -9.24 15.88
C LYS A 76 -8.82 -9.18 15.41
N VAL A 77 -8.98 -9.17 14.09
CA VAL A 77 -10.27 -9.13 13.40
C VAL A 77 -10.34 -10.29 12.41
N SER A 78 -11.47 -10.96 12.31
CA SER A 78 -11.69 -12.03 11.34
C SER A 78 -12.00 -11.49 9.94
N LEU A 79 -11.98 -12.35 8.92
CA LEU A 79 -12.21 -11.96 7.53
C LEU A 79 -13.66 -11.52 7.22
N ASP A 80 -14.59 -11.76 8.12
CA ASP A 80 -15.97 -11.29 8.06
C ASP A 80 -16.22 -10.00 8.87
N GLY A 81 -15.15 -9.41 9.43
CA GLY A 81 -15.19 -8.13 10.13
C GLY A 81 -15.53 -8.21 11.62
N LYS A 82 -15.57 -9.41 12.22
CA LYS A 82 -15.79 -9.55 13.66
C LYS A 82 -14.50 -9.25 14.42
N ILE A 83 -14.54 -8.36 15.40
CA ILE A 83 -13.44 -8.09 16.33
C ILE A 83 -13.35 -9.28 17.29
N GLU A 84 -12.35 -10.14 17.12
CA GLU A 84 -12.16 -11.35 17.92
C GLU A 84 -11.41 -11.07 19.22
N ASN A 85 -10.43 -10.18 19.16
CA ASN A 85 -9.68 -9.72 20.33
C ASN A 85 -9.30 -8.25 20.14
N LEU A 86 -9.97 -7.37 20.89
CA LEU A 86 -9.78 -5.93 20.76
C LEU A 86 -8.37 -5.49 21.18
N ARG A 87 -7.84 -6.04 22.26
CA ARG A 87 -6.51 -5.70 22.81
C ARG A 87 -5.64 -6.94 22.93
N TRP A 88 -5.34 -7.54 21.77
CA TRP A 88 -4.48 -8.73 21.71
C TRP A 88 -3.07 -8.45 22.24
N THR A 89 -2.53 -7.27 21.93
CA THR A 89 -1.28 -6.73 22.45
C THR A 89 -1.49 -5.28 22.82
N SER A 90 -0.92 -4.84 23.94
CA SER A 90 -1.08 -3.48 24.49
C SER A 90 0.26 -2.92 24.98
N GLY A 91 0.29 -1.64 25.37
CA GLY A 91 1.49 -0.97 25.86
C GLY A 91 2.38 -0.40 24.77
N LEU A 92 1.84 -0.29 23.55
CA LEU A 92 2.41 0.52 22.49
C LEU A 92 2.02 1.99 22.70
N ASN A 93 2.76 2.92 22.11
CA ASN A 93 2.42 4.34 22.20
C ASN A 93 1.36 4.72 21.14
N ALA A 94 1.78 4.82 19.89
CA ALA A 94 0.91 5.09 18.75
C ALA A 94 1.33 4.20 17.57
N PRO A 95 0.97 2.90 17.60
CA PRO A 95 1.36 1.94 16.58
C PRO A 95 0.75 2.32 15.23
N LYS A 96 1.55 2.18 14.16
CA LYS A 96 1.16 2.47 12.80
C LYS A 96 1.40 1.26 11.90
N GLY A 97 2.25 1.40 10.87
CA GLY A 97 2.50 0.36 9.90
C GLY A 97 2.93 -0.98 10.51
N MET A 98 2.53 -2.05 9.85
CA MET A 98 2.81 -3.43 10.29
C MET A 98 3.39 -4.26 9.15
N GLY A 99 4.33 -5.17 9.49
CA GLY A 99 4.90 -6.14 8.56
C GLY A 99 5.11 -7.49 9.22
N LEU A 100 4.80 -8.58 8.50
CA LEU A 100 4.85 -9.93 9.03
C LEU A 100 5.94 -10.76 8.35
N TYR A 101 6.74 -11.45 9.15
CA TYR A 101 7.67 -12.47 8.67
C TYR A 101 7.69 -13.67 9.60
N LYS A 102 7.21 -14.82 9.11
CA LYS A 102 7.03 -16.04 9.94
C LYS A 102 6.11 -15.71 11.15
N ASN A 103 6.59 -15.95 12.36
CA ASN A 103 5.88 -15.64 13.61
C ASN A 103 6.27 -14.28 14.23
N LYS A 104 6.84 -13.36 13.45
CA LYS A 104 7.27 -12.04 13.91
C LYS A 104 6.46 -10.94 13.23
N LEU A 105 5.71 -10.19 14.03
CA LEU A 105 5.00 -8.99 13.62
C LEU A 105 5.84 -7.77 13.98
N TYR A 106 6.32 -7.06 12.98
CA TYR A 106 7.07 -5.81 13.12
C TYR A 106 6.08 -4.64 13.05
N ILE A 107 6.19 -3.71 13.99
CA ILE A 107 5.25 -2.60 14.15
C ILE A 107 6.05 -1.33 14.39
N THR A 108 5.76 -0.27 13.65
CA THR A 108 6.27 1.07 13.98
C THR A 108 5.48 1.66 15.13
N ASP A 109 6.20 2.24 16.11
CA ASP A 109 5.61 2.81 17.32
C ASP A 109 6.29 4.13 17.67
N VAL A 110 5.86 5.20 16.99
CA VAL A 110 6.38 6.58 17.03
C VAL A 110 7.84 6.65 16.61
N TYR A 111 8.80 6.41 17.52
CA TYR A 111 10.23 6.50 17.24
C TYR A 111 10.94 5.14 17.26
N ARG A 112 10.22 4.05 17.45
CA ARG A 112 10.79 2.71 17.57
C ARG A 112 10.10 1.71 16.64
N LEU A 113 10.83 0.71 16.23
CA LEU A 113 10.31 -0.51 15.62
C LEU A 113 10.19 -1.58 16.72
N VAL A 114 9.03 -2.17 16.86
CA VAL A 114 8.76 -3.22 17.85
C VAL A 114 8.52 -4.55 17.13
N CYS A 115 9.17 -5.62 17.58
CA CYS A 115 8.93 -6.98 17.12
C CYS A 115 8.08 -7.73 18.13
N ILE A 116 6.93 -8.24 17.71
CA ILE A 116 5.99 -9.00 18.54
C ILE A 116 5.92 -10.43 18.02
N ASN A 117 5.97 -11.41 18.93
CA ASN A 117 5.73 -12.80 18.62
C ASN A 117 4.22 -13.03 18.39
N THR A 118 3.84 -13.53 17.21
CA THR A 118 2.43 -13.72 16.86
C THR A 118 1.72 -14.86 17.59
N GLU A 119 2.47 -15.77 18.20
CA GLU A 119 1.92 -16.91 18.95
C GLU A 119 1.39 -16.49 20.32
N ASN A 120 2.09 -15.56 20.98
CA ASN A 120 1.76 -15.15 22.35
C ASN A 120 1.46 -13.65 22.54
N GLY A 121 1.66 -12.81 21.51
CA GLY A 121 1.42 -11.36 21.56
C GLY A 121 2.46 -10.57 22.38
N GLN A 122 3.59 -11.16 22.73
CA GLN A 122 4.60 -10.49 23.53
C GLN A 122 5.65 -9.80 22.67
N ALA A 123 6.07 -8.61 23.07
CA ALA A 123 7.21 -7.92 22.47
C ALA A 123 8.50 -8.66 22.80
N GLU A 124 9.27 -9.02 21.76
CA GLU A 124 10.55 -9.72 21.88
C GLU A 124 11.74 -8.75 21.81
N LYS A 125 11.62 -7.72 20.97
CA LYS A 125 12.72 -6.78 20.71
C LYS A 125 12.22 -5.44 20.21
N THR A 126 13.01 -4.39 20.47
CA THR A 126 12.78 -3.05 19.93
C THR A 126 14.07 -2.47 19.37
N TRP A 127 13.93 -1.60 18.37
CA TRP A 127 15.03 -0.82 17.78
C TRP A 127 14.57 0.63 17.69
N ASP A 128 15.32 1.52 18.34
CA ASP A 128 15.02 2.94 18.31
C ASP A 128 15.57 3.58 17.02
N ALA A 129 14.83 4.51 16.47
CA ALA A 129 15.28 5.31 15.35
C ALA A 129 16.45 6.22 15.75
N VAL A 130 17.33 6.50 14.79
CA VAL A 130 18.49 7.37 15.01
C VAL A 130 18.07 8.83 14.89
N GLY A 131 18.25 9.57 15.96
CA GLY A 131 17.97 11.01 16.04
C GLY A 131 16.79 11.35 16.93
N LYS A 132 16.72 12.61 17.32
CA LYS A 132 15.59 13.18 18.05
C LYS A 132 14.46 13.46 17.05
N ASP A 133 13.22 13.37 17.49
CA ASP A 133 12.04 13.67 16.71
C ASP A 133 11.75 12.72 15.52
N SER A 134 12.27 11.49 15.55
CA SER A 134 11.89 10.47 14.56
C SER A 134 10.39 10.17 14.62
N TYR A 135 9.79 9.95 13.43
CA TYR A 135 8.39 9.63 13.28
C TYR A 135 8.26 8.48 12.27
N LEU A 136 8.52 7.27 12.79
CA LEU A 136 8.37 6.05 12.02
C LEU A 136 6.91 5.88 11.65
N ASN A 137 6.66 5.60 10.40
CA ASN A 137 5.30 5.47 9.91
C ASN A 137 5.00 4.04 9.44
N ASP A 138 5.46 3.65 8.28
CA ASP A 138 5.10 2.38 7.71
C ASP A 138 6.27 1.38 7.71
N VAL A 139 5.93 0.09 7.57
CA VAL A 139 6.90 -1.00 7.55
C VAL A 139 6.55 -2.05 6.52
N THR A 140 7.53 -2.53 5.80
CA THR A 140 7.39 -3.67 4.90
C THR A 140 8.46 -4.71 5.16
N VAL A 141 8.12 -5.98 4.92
CA VAL A 141 9.09 -7.07 5.05
C VAL A 141 9.28 -7.75 3.70
N ALA A 142 10.52 -7.76 3.22
CA ALA A 142 10.90 -8.43 2.00
C ALA A 142 10.88 -9.97 2.18
N LYS A 143 10.84 -10.71 1.07
CA LYS A 143 10.75 -12.17 1.09
C LYS A 143 11.91 -12.87 1.81
N ASP A 144 13.07 -12.22 1.89
CA ASP A 144 14.25 -12.72 2.62
C ASP A 144 14.25 -12.39 4.12
N GLY A 145 13.21 -11.69 4.59
CA GLY A 145 13.05 -11.25 5.98
C GLY A 145 13.68 -9.89 6.28
N THR A 146 14.25 -9.21 5.28
CA THR A 146 14.71 -7.82 5.45
C THR A 146 13.52 -6.91 5.69
N VAL A 147 13.56 -6.12 6.77
CA VAL A 147 12.54 -5.13 7.12
C VAL A 147 12.97 -3.75 6.68
N TYR A 148 12.08 -3.01 6.04
CA TYR A 148 12.27 -1.60 5.72
C TYR A 148 11.19 -0.76 6.39
N VAL A 149 11.58 0.41 6.91
CA VAL A 149 10.72 1.29 7.70
C VAL A 149 10.89 2.73 7.24
N SER A 150 9.78 3.41 7.00
CA SER A 150 9.79 4.83 6.66
C SER A 150 9.80 5.73 7.90
N ASP A 151 10.56 6.83 7.84
CA ASP A 151 10.49 7.95 8.78
C ASP A 151 10.03 9.19 8.00
N ASN A 152 8.77 9.49 8.15
CA ASN A 152 8.10 10.58 7.40
C ASN A 152 8.64 11.97 7.79
N ARG A 153 9.10 12.15 9.03
CA ARG A 153 9.55 13.46 9.51
C ARG A 153 10.97 13.79 9.09
N ASN A 154 11.84 12.79 9.03
CA ASN A 154 13.27 12.98 8.81
C ASN A 154 13.75 12.57 7.42
N ASP A 155 12.83 12.32 6.47
CA ASP A 155 13.17 11.87 5.12
C ASP A 155 14.14 10.68 5.13
N LYS A 156 13.78 9.59 5.88
CA LYS A 156 14.62 8.39 6.00
C LYS A 156 13.87 7.11 5.69
N ILE A 157 14.60 6.13 5.23
CA ILE A 157 14.22 4.72 5.23
C ILE A 157 15.25 3.97 6.07
N TYR A 158 14.76 3.27 7.08
CA TYR A 158 15.58 2.34 7.88
C TYR A 158 15.53 0.94 7.28
N ARG A 159 16.53 0.14 7.62
CA ARG A 159 16.60 -1.27 7.29
C ARG A 159 17.02 -2.08 8.51
N LEU A 160 16.29 -3.17 8.76
CA LEU A 160 16.71 -4.22 9.69
C LEU A 160 17.01 -5.48 8.87
N LYS A 161 18.25 -5.94 8.91
CA LYS A 161 18.69 -7.17 8.28
C LYS A 161 19.71 -7.87 9.16
N ASP A 162 19.54 -9.18 9.37
CA ASP A 162 20.43 -9.98 10.21
C ASP A 162 20.70 -9.33 11.57
N ASP A 163 19.63 -8.79 12.18
CA ASP A 163 19.62 -8.06 13.46
C ASP A 163 20.37 -6.71 13.44
N LYS A 164 20.86 -6.28 12.32
CA LYS A 164 21.51 -4.98 12.13
C LYS A 164 20.46 -3.94 11.73
N TRP A 165 20.23 -2.96 12.61
CA TRP A 165 19.38 -1.80 12.38
C TRP A 165 20.21 -0.61 11.92
N GLU A 166 19.86 -0.02 10.79
CA GLU A 166 20.63 1.07 10.18
C GLU A 166 19.74 2.00 9.36
N VAL A 167 20.21 3.23 9.13
CA VAL A 167 19.65 4.11 8.10
C VAL A 167 20.08 3.56 6.73
N PHE A 168 19.14 3.09 5.96
CA PHE A 168 19.38 2.56 4.61
C PHE A 168 19.49 3.67 3.58
N MET A 169 18.62 4.67 3.67
CA MET A 169 18.57 5.82 2.77
C MET A 169 18.05 7.05 3.53
N GLU A 170 18.61 8.22 3.23
CA GLU A 170 18.17 9.50 3.78
C GLU A 170 18.32 10.64 2.75
N GLY A 171 17.51 11.68 2.93
CA GLY A 171 17.58 12.92 2.15
C GLY A 171 16.26 13.34 1.56
N GLU A 172 16.18 14.64 1.23
CA GLU A 172 14.97 15.32 0.78
C GLU A 172 14.32 14.71 -0.48
N GLN A 173 15.07 13.96 -1.29
CA GLN A 173 14.56 13.24 -2.46
C GLN A 173 13.51 12.18 -2.11
N LEU A 174 13.43 11.73 -0.85
CA LEU A 174 12.39 10.83 -0.36
C LEU A 174 11.04 11.53 -0.19
N ASN A 175 11.04 12.87 -0.05
CA ASN A 175 9.85 13.69 -0.03
C ASN A 175 8.82 13.27 1.03
N LYS A 176 9.26 13.09 2.28
CA LYS A 176 8.45 12.62 3.41
C LYS A 176 7.82 11.26 3.11
N PRO A 177 8.62 10.17 3.14
CA PRO A 177 8.14 8.82 2.87
C PRO A 177 7.13 8.40 3.94
N ASN A 178 5.96 7.93 3.51
CA ASN A 178 4.93 7.35 4.34
C ASN A 178 4.81 5.86 3.99
N GLY A 179 3.85 5.44 3.19
CA GLY A 179 3.72 4.07 2.76
C GLY A 179 5.02 3.51 2.17
N VAL A 180 5.37 2.28 2.52
CA VAL A 180 6.54 1.59 1.98
C VAL A 180 6.20 0.12 1.66
N LEU A 181 6.59 -0.35 0.47
CA LEU A 181 6.33 -1.72 0.03
C LEU A 181 7.54 -2.33 -0.66
N ALA A 182 8.05 -3.45 -0.15
CA ALA A 182 9.10 -4.23 -0.80
C ALA A 182 8.54 -5.03 -1.99
N VAL A 183 9.10 -4.83 -3.17
CA VAL A 183 8.67 -5.49 -4.40
C VAL A 183 9.82 -6.30 -5.02
N GLY A 184 9.62 -7.60 -5.09
CA GLY A 184 10.66 -8.50 -5.60
C GLY A 184 11.87 -8.58 -4.68
N LYS A 185 13.09 -8.49 -5.26
CA LYS A 185 14.36 -8.54 -4.54
C LYS A 185 15.08 -7.17 -4.47
N ASP A 186 14.69 -6.27 -5.33
CA ASP A 186 15.53 -5.14 -5.77
C ASP A 186 14.82 -3.79 -5.68
N LYS A 187 13.56 -3.74 -5.26
CA LYS A 187 12.78 -2.51 -5.34
C LYS A 187 11.95 -2.25 -4.07
N LEU A 188 11.88 -0.99 -3.66
CA LEU A 188 10.84 -0.48 -2.77
C LEU A 188 9.91 0.44 -3.55
N MET A 189 8.61 0.36 -3.28
CA MET A 189 7.67 1.44 -3.58
C MET A 189 7.55 2.34 -2.35
N ILE A 190 7.45 3.65 -2.57
CA ILE A 190 7.35 4.67 -1.53
C ILE A 190 6.21 5.61 -1.86
N GLY A 191 5.31 5.82 -0.90
CA GLY A 191 4.34 6.91 -0.90
C GLY A 191 4.99 8.18 -0.35
N SER A 192 5.18 9.18 -1.21
CA SER A 192 5.84 10.44 -0.85
C SER A 192 4.80 11.52 -0.59
N THR A 193 4.54 11.83 0.68
CA THR A 193 3.44 12.74 1.07
C THR A 193 3.70 14.19 0.67
N LYS A 194 4.96 14.67 0.68
CA LYS A 194 5.31 16.06 0.33
C LYS A 194 4.95 16.43 -1.11
N ILE A 195 5.02 15.46 -2.02
CA ILE A 195 4.75 15.67 -3.45
C ILE A 195 3.53 14.90 -3.96
N GLY A 196 2.86 14.14 -3.10
CA GLY A 196 1.69 13.37 -3.45
C GLY A 196 1.95 12.33 -4.55
N ALA A 197 3.02 11.56 -4.42
CA ALA A 197 3.47 10.66 -5.46
C ALA A 197 3.72 9.23 -4.96
N LEU A 198 3.51 8.26 -5.85
CA LEU A 198 4.04 6.92 -5.75
C LEU A 198 5.37 6.87 -6.50
N GLN A 199 6.45 6.53 -5.80
CA GLN A 199 7.80 6.41 -6.33
C GLN A 199 8.33 4.99 -6.16
N SER A 200 9.27 4.58 -7.00
CA SER A 200 10.05 3.36 -6.81
C SER A 200 11.50 3.71 -6.50
N VAL A 201 12.11 2.94 -5.61
CA VAL A 201 13.54 2.98 -5.28
C VAL A 201 14.18 1.68 -5.70
N ASP A 202 15.22 1.73 -6.50
CA ASP A 202 16.11 0.60 -6.75
C ASP A 202 17.01 0.39 -5.53
N LEU A 203 16.99 -0.82 -4.95
CA LEU A 203 17.70 -1.10 -3.70
C LEU A 203 19.23 -1.12 -3.82
N ALA A 204 19.75 -1.40 -5.01
CA ALA A 204 21.20 -1.45 -5.25
C ALA A 204 21.78 -0.07 -5.55
N THR A 205 21.14 0.68 -6.44
CA THR A 205 21.62 1.99 -6.90
C THR A 205 21.07 3.16 -6.09
N LYS A 206 19.98 2.92 -5.31
CA LYS A 206 19.20 3.95 -4.59
C LYS A 206 18.57 5.00 -5.52
N THR A 207 18.45 4.67 -6.79
CA THR A 207 17.78 5.54 -7.77
C THR A 207 16.29 5.58 -7.51
N ILE A 208 15.74 6.80 -7.45
CA ILE A 208 14.29 7.04 -7.29
C ILE A 208 13.68 7.35 -8.65
N THR A 209 12.57 6.69 -8.95
CA THR A 209 11.77 6.94 -10.16
C THR A 209 10.31 7.14 -9.79
N LYS A 210 9.71 8.24 -10.22
CA LYS A 210 8.28 8.50 -10.02
C LYS A 210 7.46 7.61 -10.96
N LEU A 211 6.46 6.91 -10.39
CA LEU A 211 5.49 6.10 -11.14
C LEU A 211 4.19 6.87 -11.40
N ALA A 212 3.65 7.51 -10.37
CA ALA A 212 2.41 8.29 -10.47
C ALA A 212 2.44 9.47 -9.48
N ASP A 213 1.59 10.49 -9.69
CA ASP A 213 1.45 11.63 -8.79
C ASP A 213 -0.01 12.14 -8.71
N GLY A 214 -0.21 13.27 -8.01
CA GLY A 214 -1.52 13.91 -7.82
C GLY A 214 -2.38 13.20 -6.78
N MET A 215 -1.76 12.63 -5.75
CA MET A 215 -2.37 12.13 -4.51
C MET A 215 -1.88 13.06 -3.39
N ALA A 216 -2.80 13.70 -2.65
CA ALA A 216 -2.38 14.78 -1.75
C ALA A 216 -1.60 14.28 -0.52
N ASN A 217 -1.95 13.10 0.00
CA ASN A 217 -1.39 12.56 1.23
C ASN A 217 -1.30 11.03 1.14
N THR A 218 -0.36 10.56 0.28
CA THR A 218 -0.15 9.12 0.05
C THR A 218 0.16 8.40 1.35
N ASP A 219 -0.56 7.31 1.60
CA ASP A 219 -0.45 6.51 2.82
C ASP A 219 -0.13 5.06 2.46
N GLY A 220 -1.04 4.10 2.67
CA GLY A 220 -0.82 2.69 2.38
C GLY A 220 -0.61 2.37 0.89
N ILE A 221 0.26 1.39 0.63
CA ILE A 221 0.55 0.88 -0.71
C ILE A 221 0.46 -0.65 -0.67
N VAL A 222 -0.47 -1.23 -1.42
CA VAL A 222 -0.59 -2.69 -1.52
C VAL A 222 -0.56 -3.18 -2.95
N PRO A 223 0.06 -4.35 -3.23
CA PRO A 223 0.17 -4.87 -4.57
C PRO A 223 -1.16 -5.48 -5.02
N GLU A 224 -1.69 -5.05 -6.16
CA GLU A 224 -2.80 -5.75 -6.83
C GLU A 224 -2.27 -6.94 -7.65
N GLY A 225 -1.06 -6.79 -8.20
CA GLY A 225 -0.36 -7.77 -9.02
C GLY A 225 0.06 -7.21 -10.38
N LYS A 226 0.97 -7.90 -11.06
CA LYS A 226 1.50 -7.53 -12.38
C LYS A 226 2.09 -6.11 -12.46
N GLY A 227 2.57 -5.59 -11.33
CA GLY A 227 3.11 -4.23 -11.23
C GLY A 227 2.08 -3.14 -11.00
N ASN A 228 0.82 -3.52 -10.73
CA ASN A 228 -0.23 -2.59 -10.33
C ASN A 228 -0.34 -2.52 -8.79
N TYR A 229 -0.86 -1.40 -8.30
CA TYR A 229 -0.97 -1.13 -6.87
C TYR A 229 -2.31 -0.46 -6.53
N PHE A 230 -2.84 -0.74 -5.35
CA PHE A 230 -3.77 0.17 -4.69
C PHE A 230 -2.97 1.09 -3.79
N VAL A 231 -3.32 2.37 -3.80
CA VAL A 231 -2.69 3.42 -2.98
C VAL A 231 -3.78 4.20 -2.29
N SER A 232 -3.72 4.30 -0.96
CA SER A 232 -4.59 5.18 -0.21
C SER A 232 -4.01 6.60 -0.16
N ASP A 233 -4.91 7.58 -0.16
CA ASP A 233 -4.66 8.94 0.28
C ASP A 233 -5.41 9.12 1.61
N TRP A 234 -4.68 9.42 2.66
CA TRP A 234 -5.21 9.51 4.02
C TRP A 234 -6.44 10.43 4.14
N ASN A 235 -6.60 11.39 3.24
CA ASN A 235 -7.76 12.27 3.22
C ASN A 235 -9.07 11.57 2.85
N GLY A 236 -9.05 10.28 2.49
CA GLY A 236 -10.25 9.48 2.19
C GLY A 236 -10.37 9.10 0.72
N GLN A 237 -9.27 8.94 0.00
CA GLN A 237 -9.30 8.47 -1.38
C GLN A 237 -8.51 7.16 -1.52
N ILE A 238 -8.90 6.35 -2.49
CA ILE A 238 -8.17 5.16 -2.90
C ILE A 238 -8.01 5.20 -4.40
N PHE A 239 -6.79 4.96 -4.85
CA PHE A 239 -6.41 4.93 -6.26
C PHE A 239 -5.93 3.53 -6.65
N HIS A 240 -6.24 3.13 -7.87
CA HIS A 240 -5.54 2.06 -8.57
C HIS A 240 -4.48 2.70 -9.47
N ILE A 241 -3.25 2.21 -9.36
CA ILE A 241 -2.11 2.66 -10.15
C ILE A 241 -1.64 1.48 -10.99
N SER A 242 -1.75 1.59 -12.29
CA SER A 242 -1.25 0.58 -13.23
C SER A 242 0.27 0.60 -13.35
N ALA A 243 0.86 -0.47 -13.86
CA ALA A 243 2.30 -0.60 -14.05
C ALA A 243 2.93 0.48 -14.94
N ASP A 244 2.14 1.10 -15.82
CA ASP A 244 2.54 2.22 -16.68
C ASP A 244 2.37 3.60 -16.02
N GLY A 245 1.90 3.64 -14.76
CA GLY A 245 1.65 4.86 -14.01
C GLY A 245 0.27 5.48 -14.21
N THR A 246 -0.61 4.86 -15.02
CA THR A 246 -1.99 5.31 -15.15
C THR A 246 -2.70 5.20 -13.81
N LYS A 247 -3.33 6.31 -13.39
CA LYS A 247 -4.03 6.43 -12.10
C LYS A 247 -5.55 6.49 -12.32
N GLU A 248 -6.27 5.62 -11.61
CA GLU A 248 -7.74 5.61 -11.55
C GLU A 248 -8.20 5.78 -10.10
N GLN A 249 -9.11 6.74 -9.82
CA GLN A 249 -9.69 6.90 -8.50
C GLN A 249 -10.86 5.92 -8.32
N LEU A 250 -10.76 5.06 -7.30
CA LEU A 250 -11.76 4.04 -6.99
C LEU A 250 -12.70 4.42 -5.85
N LEU A 251 -12.22 5.23 -4.90
CA LEU A 251 -12.98 5.68 -3.74
C LEU A 251 -12.71 7.16 -3.46
N ASP A 252 -13.76 7.87 -3.04
CA ASP A 252 -13.65 9.22 -2.47
C ASP A 252 -14.67 9.39 -1.34
N THR A 253 -14.18 9.49 -0.12
CA THR A 253 -14.98 9.66 1.10
C THR A 253 -14.72 10.99 1.82
N ARG A 254 -14.04 11.93 1.14
CA ARG A 254 -13.65 13.23 1.72
C ARG A 254 -14.85 14.08 2.13
N GLU A 255 -15.92 14.07 1.35
CA GLU A 255 -17.15 14.78 1.69
C GLU A 255 -17.76 14.24 2.99
N ALA A 256 -17.71 12.92 3.18
CA ALA A 256 -18.16 12.27 4.41
C ALA A 256 -17.15 12.39 5.57
N LYS A 257 -15.98 12.99 5.34
CA LYS A 257 -14.86 13.12 6.31
C LYS A 257 -14.41 11.78 6.89
N ILE A 258 -14.37 10.74 6.05
CA ILE A 258 -13.90 9.42 6.41
C ILE A 258 -12.51 9.24 5.79
N ASN A 259 -11.50 8.95 6.62
CA ASN A 259 -10.14 8.73 6.16
C ASN A 259 -9.97 7.35 5.50
N SER A 260 -8.91 7.20 4.73
CA SER A 260 -8.43 5.91 4.19
C SER A 260 -6.95 5.79 4.57
N ALA A 261 -6.69 5.10 5.69
CA ALA A 261 -5.33 4.93 6.22
C ALA A 261 -4.62 3.73 5.57
N ASP A 262 -3.59 3.17 6.22
CA ASP A 262 -2.80 2.08 5.64
C ASP A 262 -3.60 0.78 5.55
N MET A 263 -3.81 0.30 4.34
CA MET A 263 -4.74 -0.77 3.96
C MET A 263 -4.01 -2.06 3.59
N ASP A 264 -4.76 -3.18 3.52
CA ASP A 264 -4.24 -4.43 2.95
C ASP A 264 -5.20 -5.05 1.93
N TYR A 265 -4.65 -5.81 0.99
CA TYR A 265 -5.40 -6.45 -0.10
C TYR A 265 -5.26 -7.96 -0.10
N ILE A 266 -6.36 -8.66 0.16
CA ILE A 266 -6.46 -10.10 0.15
C ILE A 266 -6.78 -10.58 -1.27
N ALA A 267 -5.77 -10.74 -2.10
CA ALA A 267 -5.89 -10.99 -3.54
C ALA A 267 -6.77 -12.22 -3.87
N LYS A 268 -6.65 -13.34 -3.13
CA LYS A 268 -7.47 -14.55 -3.33
C LYS A 268 -8.97 -14.31 -3.14
N LYS A 269 -9.35 -13.30 -2.34
CA LYS A 269 -10.73 -12.92 -2.05
C LYS A 269 -11.16 -11.66 -2.80
N LYS A 270 -10.24 -11.00 -3.48
CA LYS A 270 -10.40 -9.67 -4.06
C LYS A 270 -10.95 -8.67 -3.04
N LEU A 271 -10.44 -8.72 -1.83
CA LEU A 271 -10.95 -7.95 -0.70
C LEU A 271 -9.89 -6.94 -0.25
N LEU A 272 -10.24 -5.66 -0.34
CA LEU A 272 -9.44 -4.54 0.15
C LEU A 272 -9.99 -4.12 1.52
N ILE A 273 -9.14 -4.15 2.55
CA ILE A 273 -9.49 -3.78 3.92
C ILE A 273 -8.91 -2.41 4.22
N VAL A 274 -9.76 -1.48 4.63
CA VAL A 274 -9.40 -0.06 4.79
C VAL A 274 -9.73 0.42 6.20
N PRO A 275 -8.74 0.88 6.99
CA PRO A 275 -8.99 1.56 8.25
C PRO A 275 -9.55 2.96 7.99
N THR A 276 -10.53 3.35 8.79
CA THR A 276 -11.21 4.65 8.64
C THR A 276 -10.67 5.73 9.59
N PHE A 277 -9.59 5.44 10.28
CA PHE A 277 -8.88 6.31 11.23
C PHE A 277 -9.84 6.92 12.28
N TYR A 278 -10.24 8.17 12.15
CA TYR A 278 -11.11 8.85 13.13
C TYR A 278 -12.54 8.31 13.21
N LYS A 279 -13.02 7.54 12.23
CA LYS A 279 -14.31 6.89 12.31
C LYS A 279 -14.28 5.61 13.17
N ASN A 280 -13.09 5.15 13.57
CA ASN A 280 -12.88 4.01 14.47
C ASN A 280 -13.43 2.67 13.95
N SER A 281 -13.42 2.46 12.65
CA SER A 281 -13.89 1.21 12.02
C SER A 281 -12.94 0.73 10.93
N LEU A 282 -13.11 -0.52 10.51
CA LEU A 282 -12.58 -1.05 9.25
C LEU A 282 -13.71 -1.20 8.26
N VAL A 283 -13.43 -0.93 7.00
CA VAL A 283 -14.34 -1.23 5.89
C VAL A 283 -13.67 -2.19 4.93
N ALA A 284 -14.36 -3.26 4.56
CA ALA A 284 -13.93 -4.16 3.51
C ALA A 284 -14.66 -3.88 2.20
N TYR A 285 -13.91 -3.77 1.12
CA TYR A 285 -14.43 -3.60 -0.22
C TYR A 285 -14.05 -4.79 -1.10
N ARG A 286 -15.01 -5.28 -1.89
CA ARG A 286 -14.71 -6.20 -3.00
C ARG A 286 -14.28 -5.40 -4.21
N VAL A 287 -13.19 -5.83 -4.83
CA VAL A 287 -12.69 -5.29 -6.10
C VAL A 287 -13.37 -6.04 -7.25
N GLU A 288 -14.13 -5.33 -8.12
CA GLU A 288 -14.89 -5.88 -9.25
C GLU A 288 -14.49 -5.27 -10.58
#